data_187a6b3cc34022558d6fd10ebeaac981
#
_entry.id   187a6b3cc34022558d6fd10ebeaac981
#
_cell.length_a   1.000
_cell.length_b   1.000
_cell.length_c   1.000
_cell.angle_alpha   90.00
_cell.angle_beta   90.00
_cell.angle_gamma   90.00
#
_symmetry.space_group_name_H-M   'P 1'
#
loop_
_entity.id
_entity.type
_entity.pdbx_description
1 polymer ?
#
loop_
_entity_poly.entity_id
_entity_poly.type
_entity_poly.pdbx_seq_one_letter_code
_entity_poly.pdbx_strand_id
1 'polypeptide(L)'
;MALPVYATPAQRLWHYIYLAICAIVLFFLVMPLIAVIPISFSSSPFLQFTSGMLAFEPEAFSLRWYKMLIGDCSDPGITTVCTDRWVRGAQNSLFIGIIATFLATTLGIMASLGLSRSHMPFRKVIMAIMISPLIVPLIITASGLFFFFAKFNLVATYTGLILAHTTLGLPFV
;
A
#
# COMPACT_ATOMS: atom_id res chain seq x y z
N MET A 1 -8.40 -21.17 -17.40
CA MET A 1 -9.14 -22.44 -17.51
C MET A 1 -9.20 -22.83 -18.99
N ALA A 2 -8.86 -24.07 -19.33
CA ALA A 2 -8.98 -24.55 -20.71
C ALA A 2 -10.46 -24.73 -21.06
N LEU A 3 -10.82 -24.34 -22.29
CA LEU A 3 -12.18 -24.56 -22.80
C LEU A 3 -12.46 -26.06 -22.98
N PRO A 4 -13.66 -26.54 -22.68
CA PRO A 4 -14.03 -27.92 -22.94
C PRO A 4 -14.00 -28.23 -24.45
N VAL A 5 -13.66 -29.46 -24.80
CA VAL A 5 -13.53 -29.90 -26.23
C VAL A 5 -14.78 -29.64 -27.08
N TYR A 6 -15.94 -29.65 -26.44
CA TYR A 6 -17.25 -29.42 -27.05
C TYR A 6 -17.70 -27.96 -27.10
N ALA A 7 -16.80 -27.00 -26.77
CA ALA A 7 -17.15 -25.59 -26.79
C ALA A 7 -17.55 -25.11 -28.19
N THR A 8 -18.68 -24.40 -28.28
CA THR A 8 -19.17 -23.79 -29.52
C THR A 8 -18.22 -22.70 -30.03
N PRO A 9 -18.23 -22.36 -31.35
CA PRO A 9 -17.39 -21.28 -31.88
C PRO A 9 -17.62 -19.94 -31.17
N ALA A 10 -18.85 -19.63 -30.79
CA ALA A 10 -19.20 -18.43 -30.06
C ALA A 10 -18.56 -18.39 -28.63
N GLN A 11 -18.57 -19.54 -27.95
CA GLN A 11 -17.92 -19.65 -26.62
C GLN A 11 -16.41 -19.52 -26.72
N ARG A 12 -15.80 -20.05 -27.80
CA ARG A 12 -14.35 -19.86 -28.01
C ARG A 12 -14.01 -18.40 -28.30
N LEU A 13 -14.77 -17.75 -29.17
CA LEU A 13 -14.59 -16.33 -29.47
C LEU A 13 -14.72 -15.48 -28.22
N TRP A 14 -15.77 -15.70 -27.41
CA TRP A 14 -15.98 -14.97 -26.15
C TRP A 14 -14.85 -15.19 -25.16
N HIS A 15 -14.34 -16.41 -25.06
CA HIS A 15 -13.20 -16.71 -24.18
C HIS A 15 -11.93 -15.94 -24.57
N TYR A 16 -11.62 -15.88 -25.88
CA TYR A 16 -10.46 -15.10 -26.34
C TYR A 16 -10.65 -13.59 -26.15
N ILE A 17 -11.85 -13.08 -26.40
CA ILE A 17 -12.17 -11.67 -26.12
C ILE A 17 -12.00 -11.38 -24.62
N TYR A 18 -12.52 -12.23 -23.77
CA TYR A 18 -12.35 -12.09 -22.30
C TYR A 18 -10.86 -12.10 -21.91
N LEU A 19 -10.08 -13.05 -22.41
CA LEU A 19 -8.64 -13.10 -22.14
C LEU A 19 -7.91 -11.84 -22.63
N ALA A 20 -8.26 -11.35 -23.82
CA ALA A 20 -7.69 -10.12 -24.37
C ALA A 20 -8.01 -8.91 -23.47
N ILE A 21 -9.25 -8.77 -23.04
CA ILE A 21 -9.65 -7.69 -22.10
C ILE A 21 -8.88 -7.81 -20.78
N CYS A 22 -8.81 -9.02 -20.20
CA CYS A 22 -8.04 -9.26 -18.97
C CYS A 22 -6.55 -8.91 -19.14
N ALA A 23 -5.95 -9.29 -20.27
CA ALA A 23 -4.56 -8.98 -20.59
C ALA A 23 -4.31 -7.47 -20.73
N ILE A 24 -5.21 -6.75 -21.40
CA ILE A 24 -5.13 -5.29 -21.53
C ILE A 24 -5.25 -4.60 -20.17
N VAL A 25 -6.21 -5.00 -19.35
CA VAL A 25 -6.39 -4.45 -17.99
C VAL A 25 -5.15 -4.74 -17.14
N LEU A 26 -4.65 -5.98 -17.18
CA LEU A 26 -3.46 -6.36 -16.43
C LEU A 26 -2.23 -5.57 -16.90
N PHE A 27 -2.05 -5.43 -18.21
CA PHE A 27 -0.96 -4.63 -18.79
C PHE A 27 -1.05 -3.17 -18.33
N PHE A 28 -2.25 -2.57 -18.37
CA PHE A 28 -2.46 -1.20 -17.91
C PHE A 28 -2.14 -1.02 -16.43
N LEU A 29 -2.46 -2.00 -15.59
CA LEU A 29 -2.15 -1.98 -14.15
C LEU A 29 -0.65 -2.18 -13.86
N VAL A 30 0.02 -3.02 -14.64
CA VAL A 30 1.44 -3.37 -14.43
C VAL A 30 2.37 -2.36 -15.08
N MET A 31 1.96 -1.70 -16.16
CA MET A 31 2.77 -0.76 -16.93
C MET A 31 3.39 0.38 -16.08
N PRO A 32 2.66 1.05 -15.16
CA PRO A 32 3.25 2.05 -14.27
C PRO A 32 4.37 1.49 -13.38
N LEU A 33 4.21 0.26 -12.88
CA LEU A 33 5.23 -0.41 -12.06
C LEU A 33 6.50 -0.68 -12.88
N ILE A 34 6.35 -1.17 -14.12
CA ILE A 34 7.46 -1.38 -15.04
C ILE A 34 8.17 -0.07 -15.37
N ALA A 35 7.42 1.03 -15.55
CA ALA A 35 7.97 2.34 -15.85
C ALA A 35 8.79 2.94 -14.68
N VAL A 36 8.40 2.67 -13.43
CA VAL A 36 9.09 3.17 -12.24
C VAL A 36 10.49 2.56 -12.11
N ILE A 37 10.68 1.29 -12.52
CA ILE A 37 11.98 0.60 -12.39
C ILE A 37 13.09 1.36 -13.12
N PRO A 38 13.05 1.62 -14.45
CA PRO A 38 14.09 2.36 -15.12
C PRO A 38 14.23 3.80 -14.62
N ILE A 39 13.13 4.50 -14.30
CA ILE A 39 13.16 5.86 -13.76
C ILE A 39 13.93 5.92 -12.45
N SER A 40 13.86 4.88 -11.62
CA SER A 40 14.58 4.83 -10.34
C SER A 40 16.11 4.85 -10.50
N PHE A 41 16.63 4.53 -11.69
CA PHE A 41 18.04 4.62 -12.04
C PHE A 41 18.40 5.93 -12.78
N SER A 42 17.49 6.88 -12.91
CA SER A 42 17.78 8.13 -13.61
C SER A 42 18.85 8.95 -12.90
N SER A 43 19.84 9.47 -13.68
CA SER A 43 20.84 10.43 -13.20
C SER A 43 20.29 11.86 -13.09
N SER A 44 19.07 12.11 -13.60
CA SER A 44 18.41 13.42 -13.55
C SER A 44 18.11 13.85 -12.11
N PRO A 45 18.05 15.15 -11.80
CA PRO A 45 17.61 15.66 -10.50
C PRO A 45 16.13 15.37 -10.20
N PHE A 46 15.35 14.97 -11.20
CA PHE A 46 13.96 14.55 -11.04
C PHE A 46 13.75 13.11 -11.54
N LEU A 47 12.78 12.41 -10.96
CA LEU A 47 12.38 11.07 -11.39
C LEU A 47 11.61 11.16 -12.71
N GLN A 48 12.35 11.16 -13.81
CA GLN A 48 11.79 11.27 -15.17
C GLN A 48 12.63 10.48 -16.18
N PHE A 49 12.03 10.13 -17.30
CA PHE A 49 12.76 9.62 -18.44
C PHE A 49 13.57 10.74 -19.09
N THR A 50 14.85 10.50 -19.33
CA THR A 50 15.71 11.40 -20.09
C THR A 50 15.98 10.83 -21.49
N SER A 51 16.35 11.72 -22.44
CA SER A 51 16.73 11.27 -23.79
C SER A 51 17.90 10.29 -23.76
N GLY A 52 18.88 10.50 -22.88
CA GLY A 52 20.01 9.58 -22.70
C GLY A 52 19.58 8.20 -22.18
N MET A 53 18.56 8.11 -21.31
CA MET A 53 18.02 6.80 -20.90
C MET A 53 17.37 6.04 -22.06
N LEU A 54 16.66 6.76 -22.94
CA LEU A 54 16.07 6.16 -24.14
C LEU A 54 17.11 5.74 -25.16
N ALA A 55 18.27 6.42 -25.19
CA ALA A 55 19.43 6.08 -26.01
C ALA A 55 20.36 5.03 -25.35
N PHE A 56 20.03 4.56 -24.15
CA PHE A 56 20.85 3.63 -23.34
C PHE A 56 22.27 4.15 -23.07
N GLU A 57 22.43 5.48 -22.92
CA GLU A 57 23.72 6.07 -22.57
C GLU A 57 24.09 5.73 -21.12
N PRO A 58 25.31 5.22 -20.83
CA PRO A 58 25.69 4.82 -19.48
C PRO A 58 25.62 5.97 -18.46
N GLU A 59 25.89 7.21 -18.90
CA GLU A 59 25.88 8.41 -18.05
C GLU A 59 24.47 8.83 -17.61
N ALA A 60 23.44 8.37 -18.33
CA ALA A 60 22.05 8.64 -17.98
C ALA A 60 21.54 7.77 -16.81
N PHE A 61 22.32 6.76 -16.40
CA PHE A 61 21.98 5.85 -15.31
C PHE A 61 22.83 6.11 -14.08
N SER A 62 22.22 6.17 -12.92
CA SER A 62 22.88 6.42 -11.65
C SER A 62 22.13 5.73 -10.49
N LEU A 63 22.86 5.34 -9.47
CA LEU A 63 22.30 4.84 -8.21
C LEU A 63 22.04 5.96 -7.19
N ARG A 64 22.06 7.22 -7.61
CA ARG A 64 21.93 8.40 -6.72
C ARG A 64 20.73 8.33 -5.79
N TRP A 65 19.56 7.87 -6.30
CA TRP A 65 18.34 7.78 -5.52
C TRP A 65 18.43 6.72 -4.43
N TYR A 66 19.11 5.62 -4.70
CA TYR A 66 19.36 4.54 -3.73
C TYR A 66 20.40 4.98 -2.69
N LYS A 67 21.46 5.66 -3.10
CA LYS A 67 22.46 6.25 -2.18
C LYS A 67 21.77 7.25 -1.23
N MET A 68 20.93 8.15 -1.77
CA MET A 68 20.15 9.08 -0.97
C MET A 68 19.22 8.37 0.02
N LEU A 69 18.63 7.24 -0.38
CA LEU A 69 17.76 6.46 0.49
C LEU A 69 18.48 5.89 1.71
N ILE A 70 19.74 5.44 1.54
CA ILE A 70 20.58 4.91 2.64
C ILE A 70 21.36 5.99 3.38
N GLY A 71 21.18 7.26 3.04
CA GLY A 71 21.84 8.39 3.70
C GLY A 71 23.27 8.66 3.24
N ASP A 72 23.71 8.06 2.13
CA ASP A 72 25.00 8.34 1.51
C ASP A 72 24.89 9.61 0.64
N CYS A 73 25.47 10.71 1.18
CA CYS A 73 25.45 12.05 0.57
C CYS A 73 26.76 12.40 -0.14
N SER A 74 27.58 11.43 -0.49
CA SER A 74 28.90 11.65 -1.10
C SER A 74 28.84 12.15 -2.56
N ASP A 75 27.69 12.08 -3.20
CA ASP A 75 27.49 12.47 -4.59
C ASP A 75 27.23 13.99 -4.71
N PRO A 76 28.08 14.77 -5.44
CA PRO A 76 27.97 16.24 -5.52
C PRO A 76 26.59 16.76 -6.00
N GLY A 77 25.87 15.97 -6.77
CA GLY A 77 24.52 16.31 -7.26
C GLY A 77 23.40 16.13 -6.22
N ILE A 78 23.69 15.56 -5.05
CA ILE A 78 22.70 15.22 -4.01
C ILE A 78 22.84 16.09 -2.76
N THR A 79 23.95 16.82 -2.60
CA THR A 79 24.32 17.54 -1.36
C THR A 79 23.25 18.52 -0.87
N THR A 80 22.42 19.08 -1.74
CA THR A 80 21.36 20.03 -1.36
C THR A 80 20.05 19.37 -0.93
N VAL A 81 19.84 18.07 -1.25
CA VAL A 81 18.56 17.37 -1.04
C VAL A 81 18.76 16.15 -0.13
N CYS A 82 20.01 15.83 0.21
CA CYS A 82 20.30 14.67 1.02
C CYS A 82 19.80 14.87 2.45
N THR A 83 18.85 14.03 2.85
CA THR A 83 18.26 14.05 4.18
C THR A 83 17.95 12.62 4.59
N ASP A 84 18.16 12.34 5.86
CA ASP A 84 17.80 11.06 6.48
C ASP A 84 16.27 10.85 6.66
N ARG A 85 15.47 11.79 6.17
CA ARG A 85 13.99 11.73 6.28
C ARG A 85 13.40 10.47 5.68
N TRP A 86 13.96 9.98 4.56
CA TRP A 86 13.48 8.77 3.91
C TRP A 86 13.73 7.53 4.75
N VAL A 87 14.94 7.40 5.29
CA VAL A 87 15.32 6.30 6.20
C VAL A 87 14.47 6.34 7.46
N ARG A 88 14.34 7.51 8.08
CA ARG A 88 13.49 7.68 9.27
C ARG A 88 12.02 7.40 8.94
N GLY A 89 11.53 7.86 7.78
CA GLY A 89 10.17 7.57 7.34
C GLY A 89 9.93 6.07 7.18
N ALA A 90 10.86 5.35 6.54
CA ALA A 90 10.79 3.90 6.38
C ALA A 90 10.85 3.16 7.73
N GLN A 91 11.75 3.56 8.63
CA GLN A 91 11.86 3.00 9.98
C GLN A 91 10.57 3.22 10.79
N ASN A 92 10.02 4.43 10.77
CA ASN A 92 8.76 4.75 11.44
C ASN A 92 7.60 3.93 10.89
N SER A 93 7.49 3.82 9.56
CA SER A 93 6.44 3.03 8.92
C SER A 93 6.55 1.55 9.26
N LEU A 94 7.77 1.01 9.26
CA LEU A 94 8.01 -0.39 9.62
C LEU A 94 7.66 -0.64 11.10
N PHE A 95 8.10 0.23 12.00
CA PHE A 95 7.81 0.14 13.43
C PHE A 95 6.31 0.17 13.71
N ILE A 96 5.62 1.19 13.18
CA ILE A 96 4.17 1.35 13.33
C ILE A 96 3.43 0.16 12.70
N GLY A 97 3.84 -0.24 11.48
CA GLY A 97 3.22 -1.32 10.75
C GLY A 97 3.31 -2.66 11.47
N ILE A 98 4.47 -3.02 12.01
CA ILE A 98 4.67 -4.27 12.76
C ILE A 98 3.77 -4.30 14.00
N ILE A 99 3.79 -3.23 14.80
CA ILE A 99 3.01 -3.19 16.05
C ILE A 99 1.52 -3.17 15.75
N ALA A 100 1.06 -2.33 14.80
CA ALA A 100 -0.34 -2.25 14.44
C ALA A 100 -0.86 -3.58 13.86
N THR A 101 -0.06 -4.26 13.02
CA THR A 101 -0.42 -5.58 12.48
C THR A 101 -0.54 -6.62 13.58
N PHE A 102 0.42 -6.68 14.50
CA PHE A 102 0.38 -7.59 15.63
C PHE A 102 -0.88 -7.38 16.49
N LEU A 103 -1.17 -6.12 16.84
CA LEU A 103 -2.36 -5.77 17.63
C LEU A 103 -3.65 -6.08 16.86
N ALA A 104 -3.75 -5.67 15.59
CA ALA A 104 -4.94 -5.92 14.77
C ALA A 104 -5.20 -7.43 14.62
N THR A 105 -4.15 -8.21 14.33
CA THR A 105 -4.26 -9.66 14.18
C THR A 105 -4.68 -10.32 15.48
N THR A 106 -4.05 -9.97 16.60
CA THR A 106 -4.38 -10.56 17.91
C THR A 106 -5.82 -10.25 18.32
N LEU A 107 -6.21 -8.97 18.24
CA LEU A 107 -7.56 -8.53 18.58
C LEU A 107 -8.61 -9.08 17.61
N GLY A 108 -8.30 -9.14 16.30
CA GLY A 108 -9.18 -9.69 15.29
C GLY A 108 -9.43 -11.18 15.48
N ILE A 109 -8.38 -11.97 15.77
CA ILE A 109 -8.54 -13.40 16.10
C ILE A 109 -9.40 -13.58 17.36
N MET A 110 -9.14 -12.81 18.42
CA MET A 110 -9.96 -12.87 19.64
C MET A 110 -11.41 -12.51 19.37
N ALA A 111 -11.65 -11.47 18.57
CA ALA A 111 -12.98 -11.05 18.19
C ALA A 111 -13.69 -12.09 17.33
N SER A 112 -13.01 -12.68 16.33
CA SER A 112 -13.58 -13.70 15.45
C SER A 112 -13.94 -14.98 16.22
N LEU A 113 -13.09 -15.40 17.16
CA LEU A 113 -13.37 -16.53 18.05
C LEU A 113 -14.56 -16.25 18.97
N GLY A 114 -14.69 -15.03 19.48
CA GLY A 114 -15.86 -14.60 20.26
C GLY A 114 -17.15 -14.61 19.42
N LEU A 115 -17.08 -14.00 18.21
CA LEU A 115 -18.21 -13.90 17.29
C LEU A 115 -18.64 -15.25 16.69
N SER A 116 -17.78 -16.26 16.68
CA SER A 116 -18.13 -17.62 16.22
C SER A 116 -19.05 -18.37 17.19
N ARG A 117 -19.10 -17.94 18.45
CA ARG A 117 -19.94 -18.61 19.47
C ARG A 117 -21.42 -18.31 19.23
N SER A 118 -22.26 -19.38 19.28
CA SER A 118 -23.72 -19.27 19.03
C SER A 118 -24.47 -18.43 20.07
N HIS A 119 -23.99 -18.40 21.32
CA HIS A 119 -24.64 -17.71 22.43
C HIS A 119 -24.07 -16.31 22.72
N MET A 120 -23.30 -15.72 21.80
CA MET A 120 -22.74 -14.38 22.02
C MET A 120 -23.84 -13.31 21.99
N PRO A 121 -24.02 -12.55 23.10
CA PRO A 121 -24.99 -11.47 23.14
C PRO A 121 -24.56 -10.33 22.20
N PHE A 122 -25.53 -9.65 21.61
CA PHE A 122 -25.30 -8.48 20.72
C PHE A 122 -24.37 -8.75 19.53
N ARG A 123 -24.19 -10.01 19.09
CA ARG A 123 -23.28 -10.39 17.98
C ARG A 123 -23.42 -9.51 16.74
N LYS A 124 -24.67 -9.20 16.32
CA LYS A 124 -24.92 -8.38 15.13
C LYS A 124 -24.41 -6.94 15.29
N VAL A 125 -24.58 -6.37 16.48
CA VAL A 125 -24.14 -4.99 16.79
C VAL A 125 -22.61 -4.91 16.83
N ILE A 126 -21.97 -5.86 17.51
CA ILE A 126 -20.51 -5.93 17.60
C ILE A 126 -19.91 -6.08 16.20
N MET A 127 -20.46 -6.99 15.38
CA MET A 127 -20.01 -7.17 14.00
C MET A 127 -20.19 -5.89 13.17
N ALA A 128 -21.33 -5.19 13.30
CA ALA A 128 -21.57 -3.93 12.61
C ALA A 128 -20.55 -2.85 12.99
N ILE A 129 -20.21 -2.74 14.30
CA ILE A 129 -19.18 -1.81 14.77
C ILE A 129 -17.81 -2.17 14.22
N MET A 130 -17.44 -3.44 14.21
CA MET A 130 -16.14 -3.90 13.70
C MET A 130 -15.98 -3.66 12.19
N ILE A 131 -17.05 -3.83 11.41
CA ILE A 131 -17.02 -3.62 9.96
C ILE A 131 -17.22 -2.14 9.59
N SER A 132 -17.72 -1.30 10.52
CA SER A 132 -18.01 0.11 10.23
C SER A 132 -16.86 0.90 9.61
N PRO A 133 -15.57 0.68 9.95
CA PRO A 133 -14.45 1.39 9.30
C PRO A 133 -14.30 1.08 7.80
N LEU A 134 -14.80 -0.06 7.33
CA LEU A 134 -14.80 -0.42 5.90
C LEU A 134 -15.94 0.24 5.12
N ILE A 135 -17.05 0.51 5.78
CA ILE A 135 -18.27 1.08 5.15
C ILE A 135 -18.17 2.60 5.12
N VAL A 136 -17.62 3.20 6.18
CA VAL A 136 -17.48 4.67 6.29
C VAL A 136 -16.34 5.13 5.38
N PRO A 137 -16.53 6.19 4.54
CA PRO A 137 -15.46 6.74 3.74
C PRO A 137 -14.22 7.09 4.58
N LEU A 138 -13.04 6.68 4.11
CA LEU A 138 -11.77 6.81 4.85
C LEU A 138 -11.51 8.24 5.35
N ILE A 139 -11.89 9.26 4.55
CA ILE A 139 -11.72 10.67 4.91
C ILE A 139 -12.55 11.03 6.16
N ILE A 140 -13.77 10.52 6.27
CA ILE A 140 -14.63 10.77 7.43
C ILE A 140 -14.06 10.09 8.67
N THR A 141 -13.61 8.82 8.52
CA THR A 141 -12.97 8.08 9.61
C THR A 141 -11.68 8.77 10.06
N ALA A 142 -10.84 9.22 9.12
CA ALA A 142 -9.59 9.94 9.42
C ALA A 142 -9.87 11.25 10.16
N SER A 143 -10.85 12.03 9.70
CA SER A 143 -11.25 13.28 10.37
C SER A 143 -11.78 13.03 11.78
N GLY A 144 -12.63 12.02 11.94
CA GLY A 144 -13.16 11.63 13.25
C GLY A 144 -12.05 11.21 14.22
N LEU A 145 -11.12 10.36 13.77
CA LEU A 145 -9.95 9.96 14.56
C LEU A 145 -9.06 11.16 14.89
N PHE A 146 -8.86 12.10 13.95
CA PHE A 146 -8.08 13.30 14.21
C PHE A 146 -8.65 14.13 15.36
N PHE A 147 -9.95 14.46 15.33
CA PHE A 147 -10.59 15.23 16.40
C PHE A 147 -10.61 14.48 17.73
N PHE A 148 -10.86 13.17 17.70
CA PHE A 148 -10.78 12.33 18.88
C PHE A 148 -9.38 12.32 19.49
N PHE A 149 -8.35 12.10 18.69
CA PHE A 149 -6.96 12.06 19.17
C PHE A 149 -6.44 13.42 19.59
N ALA A 150 -6.91 14.52 18.98
CA ALA A 150 -6.57 15.87 19.41
C ALA A 150 -7.01 16.13 20.86
N LYS A 151 -8.16 15.59 21.26
CA LYS A 151 -8.66 15.72 22.63
C LYS A 151 -7.78 15.01 23.67
N PHE A 152 -7.08 13.95 23.27
CA PHE A 152 -6.19 13.15 24.15
C PHE A 152 -4.71 13.40 23.90
N ASN A 153 -4.32 14.42 23.13
CA ASN A 153 -2.93 14.73 22.74
C ASN A 153 -2.21 13.54 22.06
N LEU A 154 -2.94 12.75 21.30
CA LEU A 154 -2.42 11.60 20.56
C LEU A 154 -2.09 11.92 19.09
N VAL A 155 -2.39 13.14 18.63
CA VAL A 155 -2.07 13.57 17.25
C VAL A 155 -0.55 13.63 17.07
N ALA A 156 -0.08 13.15 15.93
CA ALA A 156 1.33 13.06 15.57
C ALA A 156 2.21 12.25 16.54
N THR A 157 1.60 11.31 17.28
CA THR A 157 2.31 10.37 18.15
C THR A 157 2.32 8.96 17.57
N TYR A 158 3.34 8.17 17.92
CA TYR A 158 3.39 6.75 17.56
C TYR A 158 2.17 5.99 18.07
N THR A 159 1.75 6.25 19.31
CA THR A 159 0.57 5.60 19.92
C THR A 159 -0.70 5.90 19.14
N GLY A 160 -0.93 7.16 18.77
CA GLY A 160 -2.10 7.55 17.97
C GLY A 160 -2.09 6.88 16.60
N LEU A 161 -0.93 6.84 15.92
CA LEU A 161 -0.80 6.18 14.62
C LEU A 161 -1.02 4.67 14.72
N ILE A 162 -0.45 4.01 15.73
CA ILE A 162 -0.63 2.57 15.97
C ILE A 162 -2.11 2.25 16.22
N LEU A 163 -2.78 3.01 17.08
CA LEU A 163 -4.21 2.82 17.36
C LEU A 163 -5.08 3.02 16.10
N ALA A 164 -4.79 4.07 15.31
CA ALA A 164 -5.52 4.32 14.07
C ALA A 164 -5.37 3.16 13.08
N HIS A 165 -4.13 2.71 12.83
CA HIS A 165 -3.86 1.60 11.91
C HIS A 165 -4.42 0.27 12.43
N THR A 166 -4.36 0.04 13.75
CA THR A 166 -4.97 -1.15 14.37
C THR A 166 -6.49 -1.15 14.15
N THR A 167 -7.16 -0.02 14.38
CA THR A 167 -8.62 0.11 14.20
C THR A 167 -9.02 -0.12 12.74
N LEU A 168 -8.27 0.44 11.78
CA LEU A 168 -8.53 0.25 10.36
C LEU A 168 -8.17 -1.17 9.88
N GLY A 169 -7.17 -1.80 10.48
CA GLY A 169 -6.73 -3.15 10.13
C GLY A 169 -7.62 -4.27 10.69
N LEU A 170 -8.30 -4.01 11.82
CA LEU A 170 -9.08 -5.00 12.54
C LEU A 170 -10.15 -5.74 11.70
N PRO A 171 -10.92 -5.07 10.81
CA PRO A 171 -11.93 -5.73 10.00
C PRO A 171 -11.39 -6.71 8.95
N PHE A 172 -10.09 -6.65 8.63
CA PHE A 172 -9.45 -7.50 7.62
C PHE A 172 -8.95 -8.84 8.18
N VAL A 173 -9.01 -9.04 9.48
CA VAL A 173 -8.61 -10.26 10.18
C VAL A 173 -9.82 -11.14 10.49
#